data_244c39a1c6058dd26b274a667a5bf660
#
_entry.id   244c39a1c6058dd26b274a667a5bf660
#
_cell.length_a   1.000
_cell.length_b   1.000
_cell.length_c   1.000
_cell.angle_alpha   90.00
_cell.angle_beta   90.00
_cell.angle_gamma   90.00
#
_symmetry.space_group_name_H-M   'P 1'
#
loop_
_entity.id
_entity.type
_entity.pdbx_description
1 polymer ?
#
loop_
_entity_poly.entity_id
_entity_poly.type
_entity_poly.pdbx_seq_one_letter_code
_entity_poly.pdbx_strand_id
1 'polypeptide(L)'
;PDLVVVHDALGFGGCHLAVAVPNAWEDVNSLRDLMNDKRFSAERPLRVVTAYMNLAEQFFADQGMEHVELSTADGALEAAPAMGAADCILDLVSSGTTLRENNLKQIDGGRVLESQGCLVASRTALLERPGTLEIIHEMLERLEAHLRAEGLFMVTANVRGASAEEVATKLATSGGQLLKGLQGPTVSPIYTPSSDGSPSKEGSFYAVSLAVPKTRIYETVKELRKNGGSGVLTFPLTYVFDEEPPRWNALINNLGLDAKDYEHLKIQ
;
A
#
# COMPACT_ATOMS: atom_id res chain seq x y z
N PRO A 1 22.87 -12.85 -6.49
CA PRO A 1 21.98 -13.57 -5.57
C PRO A 1 20.97 -14.41 -6.34
N ASP A 2 20.62 -15.58 -5.80
CA ASP A 2 19.65 -16.48 -6.42
C ASP A 2 18.19 -16.03 -6.27
N LEU A 3 17.92 -15.03 -5.42
CA LEU A 3 16.61 -14.47 -5.21
C LEU A 3 16.36 -13.25 -6.11
N VAL A 4 15.17 -13.20 -6.69
CA VAL A 4 14.66 -12.10 -7.51
C VAL A 4 13.36 -11.59 -6.88
N VAL A 5 13.23 -10.28 -6.74
CA VAL A 5 11.96 -9.66 -6.31
C VAL A 5 10.98 -9.70 -7.48
N VAL A 6 9.86 -10.38 -7.28
CA VAL A 6 8.76 -10.49 -8.23
C VAL A 6 7.75 -9.35 -8.02
N HIS A 7 7.43 -9.05 -6.75
CA HIS A 7 6.58 -7.93 -6.38
C HIS A 7 7.13 -7.25 -5.12
N ASP A 8 7.43 -5.97 -5.21
CA ASP A 8 8.15 -5.20 -4.18
C ASP A 8 7.24 -4.57 -3.12
N ALA A 9 5.92 -4.49 -3.35
CA ALA A 9 4.99 -3.77 -2.49
C ALA A 9 3.62 -4.45 -2.43
N LEU A 10 3.46 -5.42 -1.51
CA LEU A 10 2.23 -6.20 -1.37
C LEU A 10 1.11 -5.49 -0.59
N GLY A 11 1.32 -4.23 -0.16
CA GLY A 11 0.31 -3.46 0.59
C GLY A 11 0.09 -3.93 2.03
N PHE A 12 0.87 -4.90 2.53
CA PHE A 12 0.79 -5.38 3.91
C PHE A 12 2.18 -5.55 4.54
N GLY A 13 2.21 -5.77 5.86
CA GLY A 13 3.47 -5.97 6.59
C GLY A 13 4.32 -4.70 6.68
N GLY A 14 3.75 -3.53 6.39
CA GLY A 14 4.44 -2.26 6.53
C GLY A 14 4.87 -2.03 7.97
N CYS A 15 6.18 -1.91 8.18
CA CYS A 15 6.79 -1.61 9.47
C CYS A 15 8.12 -0.87 9.23
N HIS A 16 8.70 -0.40 10.32
CA HIS A 16 10.03 0.19 10.27
C HIS A 16 10.83 -0.25 11.49
N LEU A 17 12.12 -0.39 11.34
CA LEU A 17 13.03 -0.65 12.45
C LEU A 17 13.43 0.70 13.06
N ALA A 18 13.22 0.86 14.36
CA ALA A 18 13.47 2.13 15.02
C ALA A 18 13.96 1.98 16.46
N VAL A 19 14.72 2.97 16.89
CA VAL A 19 15.11 3.17 18.30
C VAL A 19 13.88 3.67 19.06
N ALA A 20 13.57 3.00 20.19
CA ALA A 20 12.54 3.43 21.11
C ALA A 20 13.11 3.52 22.54
N VAL A 21 12.81 4.64 23.19
CA VAL A 21 13.30 4.98 24.53
C VAL A 21 12.12 5.06 25.51
N PRO A 22 12.35 4.96 26.83
CA PRO A 22 11.29 5.15 27.82
C PRO A 22 10.60 6.52 27.71
N ASN A 23 9.27 6.55 27.81
CA ASN A 23 8.51 7.80 27.83
C ASN A 23 8.93 8.75 28.96
N ALA A 24 9.45 8.21 30.06
CA ALA A 24 9.97 8.97 31.20
C ALA A 24 11.20 9.81 30.84
N TRP A 25 11.83 9.59 29.70
CA TRP A 25 12.93 10.42 29.21
C TRP A 25 12.38 11.59 28.42
N GLU A 26 11.79 12.56 29.12
CA GLU A 26 11.12 13.72 28.53
C GLU A 26 12.06 14.60 27.71
N ASP A 27 13.35 14.61 28.06
CA ASP A 27 14.45 15.35 27.45
C ASP A 27 15.03 14.68 26.18
N VAL A 28 14.70 13.40 25.91
CA VAL A 28 15.17 12.66 24.74
C VAL A 28 14.04 12.50 23.73
N ASN A 29 14.02 13.33 22.70
CA ASN A 29 13.01 13.29 21.62
C ASN A 29 13.61 13.04 20.24
N SER A 30 14.93 13.11 20.14
CA SER A 30 15.66 12.83 18.90
C SER A 30 16.89 11.96 19.16
N LEU A 31 17.42 11.33 18.10
CA LEU A 31 18.67 10.61 18.16
C LEU A 31 19.83 11.52 18.60
N ARG A 32 19.78 12.80 18.20
CA ARG A 32 20.76 13.80 18.62
C ARG A 32 20.71 14.06 20.13
N ASP A 33 19.53 14.08 20.73
CA ASP A 33 19.39 14.22 22.19
C ASP A 33 19.99 13.00 22.88
N LEU A 34 19.72 11.79 22.35
CA LEU A 34 20.27 10.54 22.87
C LEU A 34 21.80 10.49 22.77
N MET A 35 22.39 10.95 21.66
CA MET A 35 23.83 11.02 21.45
C MET A 35 24.54 11.98 22.44
N ASN A 36 23.87 13.06 22.83
CA ASN A 36 24.40 14.05 23.74
C ASN A 36 24.03 13.83 25.22
N ASP A 37 23.38 12.72 25.50
CA ASP A 37 22.88 12.41 26.83
C ASP A 37 24.02 12.04 27.77
N LYS A 38 24.20 12.87 28.80
CA LYS A 38 25.27 12.71 29.78
C LYS A 38 25.12 11.48 30.69
N ARG A 39 24.02 10.79 30.62
CA ARG A 39 23.83 9.50 31.34
C ARG A 39 24.74 8.41 30.80
N PHE A 40 25.21 8.54 29.55
CA PHE A 40 26.01 7.53 28.84
C PHE A 40 27.42 8.03 28.56
N SER A 41 28.38 7.13 28.76
CA SER A 41 29.82 7.37 28.57
C SER A 41 30.55 6.05 28.29
N ALA A 42 31.86 6.10 28.16
CA ALA A 42 32.69 4.88 28.03
C ALA A 42 32.55 3.93 29.23
N GLU A 43 32.40 4.51 30.46
CA GLU A 43 32.23 3.71 31.70
C GLU A 43 30.82 3.23 31.91
N ARG A 44 29.84 3.87 31.26
CA ARG A 44 28.42 3.52 31.30
C ARG A 44 27.81 3.63 29.89
N PRO A 45 28.03 2.66 29.02
CA PRO A 45 27.47 2.69 27.67
C PRO A 45 25.95 2.61 27.68
N LEU A 46 25.32 3.12 26.61
CA LEU A 46 23.91 2.95 26.32
C LEU A 46 23.64 1.47 26.00
N ARG A 47 22.86 0.79 26.84
CA ARG A 47 22.49 -0.61 26.62
C ARG A 47 21.25 -0.68 25.73
N VAL A 48 21.42 -1.27 24.55
CA VAL A 48 20.35 -1.43 23.56
C VAL A 48 20.08 -2.91 23.33
N VAL A 49 18.85 -3.34 23.49
CA VAL A 49 18.44 -4.70 23.15
C VAL A 49 17.74 -4.73 21.79
N THR A 50 18.09 -5.73 20.96
CA THR A 50 17.56 -5.87 19.61
C THR A 50 17.66 -7.32 19.11
N ALA A 51 16.75 -7.75 18.24
CA ALA A 51 16.90 -8.96 17.44
C ALA A 51 17.73 -8.73 16.16
N TYR A 52 18.09 -7.48 15.83
CA TYR A 52 18.68 -7.08 14.56
C TYR A 52 20.12 -6.56 14.74
N MET A 53 21.00 -7.39 15.34
CA MET A 53 22.35 -7.00 15.74
C MET A 53 23.15 -6.31 14.64
N ASN A 54 23.28 -6.92 13.46
CA ASN A 54 24.09 -6.37 12.37
C ASN A 54 23.58 -4.99 11.90
N LEU A 55 22.26 -4.81 11.85
CA LEU A 55 21.66 -3.52 11.48
C LEU A 55 21.85 -2.48 12.57
N ALA A 56 21.77 -2.89 13.83
CA ALA A 56 22.02 -2.01 14.97
C ALA A 56 23.48 -1.53 15.00
N GLU A 57 24.45 -2.46 14.87
CA GLU A 57 25.89 -2.15 14.82
C GLU A 57 26.18 -1.13 13.72
N GLN A 58 25.71 -1.39 12.51
CA GLN A 58 25.91 -0.48 11.38
C GLN A 58 25.25 0.87 11.63
N PHE A 59 24.00 0.91 12.08
CA PHE A 59 23.27 2.14 12.33
C PHE A 59 23.99 3.04 13.36
N PHE A 60 24.32 2.50 14.54
CA PHE A 60 24.97 3.30 15.59
C PHE A 60 26.38 3.73 15.20
N ALA A 61 27.12 2.90 14.44
CA ALA A 61 28.44 3.27 13.90
C ALA A 61 28.31 4.42 12.87
N ASP A 62 27.35 4.34 11.93
CA ASP A 62 27.11 5.38 10.92
C ASP A 62 26.70 6.72 11.56
N GLN A 63 26.03 6.67 12.72
CA GLN A 63 25.66 7.85 13.51
C GLN A 63 26.81 8.36 14.40
N GLY A 64 27.94 7.67 14.46
CA GLY A 64 29.08 8.06 15.29
C GLY A 64 28.87 7.86 16.80
N MET A 65 27.99 6.94 17.20
CA MET A 65 27.72 6.60 18.60
C MET A 65 28.70 5.52 19.08
N GLU A 66 29.75 5.94 19.79
CA GLU A 66 30.83 5.04 20.22
C GLU A 66 30.53 4.28 21.53
N HIS A 67 29.63 4.82 22.37
CA HIS A 67 29.33 4.26 23.70
C HIS A 67 27.99 3.54 23.73
N VAL A 68 27.86 2.50 22.88
CA VAL A 68 26.65 1.65 22.78
C VAL A 68 27.04 0.21 23.05
N GLU A 69 26.32 -0.43 23.94
CA GLU A 69 26.41 -1.87 24.21
C GLU A 69 25.17 -2.56 23.67
N LEU A 70 25.34 -3.40 22.66
CA LEU A 70 24.26 -4.14 22.03
C LEU A 70 24.11 -5.52 22.66
N SER A 71 22.88 -5.91 22.92
CA SER A 71 22.53 -7.25 23.36
C SER A 71 21.34 -7.80 22.57
N THR A 72 21.27 -9.11 22.45
CA THR A 72 20.14 -9.78 21.77
C THR A 72 19.21 -10.44 22.77
N ALA A 73 17.92 -10.40 22.47
CA ALA A 73 16.92 -11.19 23.17
C ALA A 73 15.86 -11.69 22.17
N ASP A 74 15.29 -12.86 22.45
CA ASP A 74 14.25 -13.48 21.66
C ASP A 74 12.88 -13.12 22.24
N GLY A 75 12.18 -12.17 21.59
CA GLY A 75 10.83 -11.74 21.96
C GLY A 75 10.74 -10.83 23.18
N ALA A 76 9.61 -10.14 23.32
CA ALA A 76 9.28 -9.25 24.43
C ALA A 76 10.35 -8.18 24.75
N LEU A 77 11.03 -7.68 23.70
CA LEU A 77 12.09 -6.67 23.83
C LEU A 77 11.59 -5.39 24.52
N GLU A 78 10.31 -5.06 24.31
CA GLU A 78 9.68 -3.84 24.85
C GLU A 78 9.64 -3.80 26.38
N ALA A 79 9.70 -4.97 27.02
CA ALA A 79 9.72 -5.05 28.48
C ALA A 79 11.13 -4.82 29.07
N ALA A 80 12.19 -4.95 28.28
CA ALA A 80 13.56 -4.89 28.76
C ALA A 80 13.93 -3.58 29.47
N PRO A 81 13.53 -2.39 29.00
CA PRO A 81 13.80 -1.14 29.72
C PRO A 81 13.09 -1.07 31.07
N ALA A 82 11.85 -1.51 31.18
CA ALA A 82 11.10 -1.52 32.42
C ALA A 82 11.69 -2.47 33.47
N MET A 83 12.28 -3.59 33.02
CA MET A 83 12.98 -4.56 33.87
C MET A 83 14.42 -4.13 34.22
N GLY A 84 14.92 -3.05 33.64
CA GLY A 84 16.31 -2.60 33.82
C GLY A 84 17.36 -3.47 33.09
N ALA A 85 16.92 -4.35 32.19
CA ALA A 85 17.80 -5.22 31.39
C ALA A 85 18.49 -4.43 30.26
N ALA A 86 17.83 -3.40 29.74
CA ALA A 86 18.39 -2.46 28.75
C ALA A 86 17.97 -1.03 29.08
N ASP A 87 18.58 -0.05 28.45
CA ASP A 87 18.21 1.36 28.59
C ASP A 87 17.19 1.77 27.51
N CYS A 88 17.31 1.20 26.31
CA CYS A 88 16.37 1.37 25.21
C CYS A 88 16.33 0.11 24.32
N ILE A 89 15.45 0.12 23.31
CA ILE A 89 15.33 -0.96 22.34
C ILE A 89 15.53 -0.45 20.92
N LEU A 90 15.92 -1.35 20.01
CA LEU A 90 15.83 -1.17 18.58
C LEU A 90 15.01 -2.33 18.02
N ASP A 91 13.78 -2.04 17.59
CA ASP A 91 12.83 -3.07 17.21
C ASP A 91 11.90 -2.62 16.09
N LEU A 92 11.16 -3.60 15.50
CA LEU A 92 10.16 -3.34 14.47
C LEU A 92 8.95 -2.64 15.07
N VAL A 93 8.53 -1.57 14.41
CA VAL A 93 7.37 -0.78 14.77
C VAL A 93 6.42 -0.72 13.57
N SER A 94 5.19 -1.15 13.76
CA SER A 94 4.10 -0.98 12.80
C SER A 94 3.18 0.17 13.24
N SER A 95 2.23 -0.09 14.13
CA SER A 95 1.30 0.93 14.66
C SER A 95 1.83 1.70 15.89
N GLY A 96 2.91 1.23 16.48
CA GLY A 96 3.46 1.75 17.74
C GLY A 96 2.60 1.43 18.98
N THR A 97 1.59 0.57 18.86
CA THR A 97 0.70 0.20 20.00
C THR A 97 1.49 -0.50 21.08
N THR A 98 2.29 -1.51 20.74
CA THR A 98 3.12 -2.28 21.69
C THR A 98 4.10 -1.37 22.44
N LEU A 99 4.71 -0.40 21.75
CA LEU A 99 5.59 0.59 22.40
C LEU A 99 4.83 1.41 23.45
N ARG A 100 3.65 1.93 23.09
CA ARG A 100 2.83 2.73 24.03
C ARG A 100 2.39 1.93 25.25
N GLU A 101 2.01 0.67 25.07
CA GLU A 101 1.62 -0.23 26.15
C GLU A 101 2.77 -0.53 27.12
N ASN A 102 4.02 -0.46 26.63
CA ASN A 102 5.23 -0.64 27.43
C ASN A 102 5.89 0.69 27.86
N ASN A 103 5.18 1.81 27.77
CA ASN A 103 5.69 3.14 28.10
C ASN A 103 6.97 3.54 27.35
N LEU A 104 7.05 3.17 26.07
CA LEU A 104 8.13 3.54 25.17
C LEU A 104 7.65 4.53 24.10
N LYS A 105 8.58 5.36 23.60
CA LYS A 105 8.38 6.25 22.47
C LYS A 105 9.49 6.11 21.46
N GLN A 106 9.15 6.26 20.19
CA GLN A 106 10.15 6.46 19.12
C GLN A 106 10.72 7.87 19.22
N ILE A 107 11.95 8.02 18.75
CA ILE A 107 12.65 9.32 18.70
C ILE A 107 12.92 9.72 17.26
N ASP A 108 12.93 11.02 16.98
CA ASP A 108 13.23 11.56 15.67
C ASP A 108 14.66 11.23 15.26
N GLY A 109 14.85 10.78 14.00
CA GLY A 109 16.14 10.31 13.51
C GLY A 109 16.53 8.91 13.99
N GLY A 110 15.72 8.26 14.85
CA GLY A 110 15.96 6.89 15.32
C GLY A 110 15.46 5.79 14.38
N ARG A 111 14.91 6.14 13.22
CA ARG A 111 14.46 5.16 12.21
C ARG A 111 15.63 4.63 11.40
N VAL A 112 15.84 3.31 11.43
CA VAL A 112 16.95 2.62 10.79
C VAL A 112 16.61 2.25 9.34
N LEU A 113 15.42 1.64 9.12
CA LEU A 113 14.94 1.25 7.80
C LEU A 113 13.42 1.14 7.79
N GLU A 114 12.84 1.19 6.60
CA GLU A 114 11.45 0.84 6.33
C GLU A 114 11.38 -0.53 5.68
N SER A 115 10.32 -1.30 5.98
CA SER A 115 10.10 -2.64 5.48
C SER A 115 8.63 -2.85 5.13
N GLN A 116 8.40 -3.68 4.14
CA GLN A 116 7.07 -4.13 3.74
C GLN A 116 7.12 -5.53 3.17
N GLY A 117 5.96 -6.18 3.04
CA GLY A 117 5.84 -7.48 2.41
C GLY A 117 6.21 -7.40 0.92
N CYS A 118 7.03 -8.35 0.46
CA CYS A 118 7.39 -8.53 -0.94
C CYS A 118 7.26 -10.00 -1.35
N LEU A 119 7.05 -10.24 -2.65
CA LEU A 119 7.08 -11.57 -3.25
C LEU A 119 8.45 -11.77 -3.90
N VAL A 120 9.13 -12.84 -3.52
CA VAL A 120 10.42 -13.22 -4.11
C VAL A 120 10.36 -14.62 -4.71
N ALA A 121 11.21 -14.88 -5.71
CA ALA A 121 11.36 -16.18 -6.32
C ALA A 121 12.84 -16.53 -6.52
N SER A 122 13.15 -17.82 -6.64
CA SER A 122 14.48 -18.27 -7.03
C SER A 122 14.71 -17.99 -8.53
N ARG A 123 15.81 -17.28 -8.84
CA ARG A 123 16.23 -17.00 -10.22
C ARG A 123 16.40 -18.28 -11.03
N THR A 124 17.08 -19.27 -10.44
CA THR A 124 17.30 -20.58 -11.06
C THR A 124 15.97 -21.27 -11.39
N ALA A 125 14.99 -21.24 -10.46
CA ALA A 125 13.68 -21.84 -10.71
C ALA A 125 12.91 -21.12 -11.84
N LEU A 126 13.01 -19.79 -11.91
CA LEU A 126 12.36 -19.01 -12.98
C LEU A 126 12.94 -19.30 -14.37
N LEU A 127 14.27 -19.53 -14.45
CA LEU A 127 14.95 -19.74 -15.72
C LEU A 127 14.95 -21.20 -16.20
N GLU A 128 14.97 -22.16 -15.27
CA GLU A 128 15.21 -23.57 -15.60
C GLU A 128 13.96 -24.45 -15.50
N ARG A 129 12.93 -24.05 -14.76
CA ARG A 129 11.71 -24.86 -14.60
C ARG A 129 10.67 -24.46 -15.63
N PRO A 130 10.29 -25.36 -16.57
CA PRO A 130 9.21 -25.09 -17.51
C PRO A 130 7.90 -24.72 -16.81
N GLY A 131 7.17 -23.75 -17.33
CA GLY A 131 5.88 -23.30 -16.80
C GLY A 131 5.96 -22.39 -15.58
N THR A 132 7.16 -22.12 -15.02
CA THR A 132 7.28 -21.29 -13.80
C THR A 132 7.03 -19.83 -14.12
N LEU A 133 7.48 -19.31 -15.27
CA LEU A 133 7.26 -17.92 -15.66
C LEU A 133 5.78 -17.65 -15.94
N GLU A 134 5.06 -18.59 -16.56
CA GLU A 134 3.63 -18.52 -16.80
C GLU A 134 2.85 -18.45 -15.47
N ILE A 135 3.22 -19.27 -14.50
CA ILE A 135 2.61 -19.24 -13.15
C ILE A 135 2.88 -17.89 -12.47
N ILE A 136 4.10 -17.39 -12.54
CA ILE A 136 4.46 -16.09 -11.94
C ILE A 136 3.73 -14.94 -12.65
N HIS A 137 3.56 -14.98 -13.96
CA HIS A 137 2.77 -14.01 -14.70
C HIS A 137 1.32 -13.99 -14.19
N GLU A 138 0.65 -15.15 -14.14
CA GLU A 138 -0.71 -15.27 -13.62
C GLU A 138 -0.83 -14.78 -12.15
N MET A 139 0.16 -15.11 -11.32
CA MET A 139 0.19 -14.62 -9.94
C MET A 139 0.31 -13.10 -9.87
N LEU A 140 1.17 -12.48 -10.70
CA LEU A 140 1.31 -11.03 -10.79
C LEU A 140 0.02 -10.37 -11.25
N GLU A 141 -0.62 -10.89 -12.31
CA GLU A 141 -1.89 -10.35 -12.80
C GLU A 141 -2.95 -10.31 -11.71
N ARG A 142 -3.16 -11.43 -11.02
CA ARG A 142 -4.17 -11.53 -9.96
C ARG A 142 -3.83 -10.65 -8.77
N LEU A 143 -2.57 -10.64 -8.38
CA LEU A 143 -2.09 -9.87 -7.23
C LEU A 143 -2.20 -8.36 -7.49
N GLU A 144 -1.69 -7.88 -8.61
CA GLU A 144 -1.74 -6.46 -8.96
C GLU A 144 -3.17 -6.00 -9.24
N ALA A 145 -4.00 -6.83 -9.88
CA ALA A 145 -5.41 -6.52 -10.07
C ALA A 145 -6.16 -6.36 -8.74
N HIS A 146 -5.85 -7.19 -7.74
CA HIS A 146 -6.41 -7.07 -6.41
C HIS A 146 -5.93 -5.82 -5.67
N LEU A 147 -4.61 -5.61 -5.63
CA LEU A 147 -4.00 -4.43 -4.99
C LEU A 147 -4.50 -3.12 -5.61
N ARG A 148 -4.68 -3.10 -6.94
CA ARG A 148 -5.24 -1.94 -7.64
C ARG A 148 -6.71 -1.68 -7.31
N ALA A 149 -7.49 -2.74 -7.05
CA ALA A 149 -8.89 -2.63 -6.65
C ALA A 149 -9.04 -2.21 -5.19
N GLU A 150 -8.01 -2.39 -4.37
CA GLU A 150 -8.07 -2.10 -2.95
C GLU A 150 -8.43 -0.63 -2.70
N GLY A 151 -9.47 -0.44 -1.88
CA GLY A 151 -9.98 0.89 -1.59
C GLY A 151 -10.77 1.55 -2.71
N LEU A 152 -11.01 0.87 -3.86
CA LEU A 152 -11.86 1.34 -4.94
C LEU A 152 -13.27 0.80 -4.84
N PHE A 153 -14.22 1.65 -5.20
CA PHE A 153 -15.65 1.31 -5.28
C PHE A 153 -16.21 1.68 -6.65
N MET A 154 -17.06 0.81 -7.18
CA MET A 154 -17.90 1.17 -8.29
C MET A 154 -19.10 1.97 -7.77
N VAL A 155 -19.33 3.13 -8.37
CA VAL A 155 -20.52 3.97 -8.13
C VAL A 155 -21.34 3.98 -9.40
N THR A 156 -22.61 3.60 -9.31
CA THR A 156 -23.55 3.64 -10.42
C THR A 156 -24.74 4.50 -10.04
N ALA A 157 -25.14 5.41 -10.91
CA ALA A 157 -26.30 6.30 -10.72
C ALA A 157 -27.12 6.44 -12.01
N ASN A 158 -28.42 6.63 -11.87
CA ASN A 158 -29.29 6.96 -12.98
C ASN A 158 -29.33 8.48 -13.17
N VAL A 159 -28.89 8.98 -14.32
CA VAL A 159 -28.82 10.40 -14.63
C VAL A 159 -29.76 10.73 -15.81
N ARG A 160 -30.51 11.81 -15.71
CA ARG A 160 -31.40 12.27 -16.80
C ARG A 160 -30.61 13.01 -17.87
N GLY A 161 -30.93 12.75 -19.15
CA GLY A 161 -30.40 13.44 -20.32
C GLY A 161 -31.10 12.99 -21.60
N ALA A 162 -30.96 13.77 -22.66
CA ALA A 162 -31.53 13.44 -23.97
C ALA A 162 -30.67 12.43 -24.75
N SER A 163 -29.35 12.39 -24.46
CA SER A 163 -28.42 11.42 -25.05
C SER A 163 -27.29 11.06 -24.09
N ALA A 164 -26.57 9.96 -24.38
CA ALA A 164 -25.38 9.56 -23.62
C ALA A 164 -24.28 10.63 -23.69
N GLU A 165 -24.11 11.27 -24.85
CA GLU A 165 -23.12 12.34 -25.07
C GLU A 165 -23.46 13.59 -24.25
N GLU A 166 -24.73 13.96 -24.15
CA GLU A 166 -25.17 15.08 -23.31
C GLU A 166 -24.85 14.80 -21.84
N VAL A 167 -25.18 13.61 -21.34
CA VAL A 167 -24.90 13.20 -19.97
C VAL A 167 -23.39 13.18 -19.71
N ALA A 168 -22.61 12.60 -20.62
CA ALA A 168 -21.15 12.55 -20.50
C ALA A 168 -20.53 13.97 -20.47
N THR A 169 -20.97 14.85 -21.37
CA THR A 169 -20.53 16.26 -21.43
C THR A 169 -20.87 17.01 -20.15
N LYS A 170 -22.10 16.86 -19.67
CA LYS A 170 -22.57 17.47 -18.42
C LYS A 170 -21.71 17.06 -17.23
N LEU A 171 -21.42 15.76 -17.10
CA LEU A 171 -20.59 15.21 -16.01
C LEU A 171 -19.14 15.68 -16.13
N ALA A 172 -18.58 15.71 -17.34
CA ALA A 172 -17.22 16.18 -17.59
C ALA A 172 -17.06 17.67 -17.25
N THR A 173 -18.06 18.48 -17.54
CA THR A 173 -18.02 19.94 -17.31
C THR A 173 -18.21 20.29 -15.84
N SER A 174 -19.12 19.62 -15.13
CA SER A 174 -19.49 19.96 -13.74
C SER A 174 -18.71 19.17 -12.68
N GLY A 175 -18.35 17.92 -12.97
CA GLY A 175 -17.73 17.01 -11.97
C GLY A 175 -16.21 17.04 -11.95
N GLY A 176 -15.55 17.62 -12.96
CA GLY A 176 -14.10 17.71 -13.03
C GLY A 176 -13.38 16.39 -12.75
N GLN A 177 -12.35 16.43 -11.91
CA GLN A 177 -11.56 15.25 -11.52
C GLN A 177 -12.35 14.23 -10.69
N LEU A 178 -13.45 14.65 -10.06
CA LEU A 178 -14.23 13.79 -9.17
C LEU A 178 -15.01 12.71 -9.92
N LEU A 179 -15.51 13.04 -11.11
CA LEU A 179 -16.29 12.15 -11.96
C LEU A 179 -15.47 11.51 -13.10
N LYS A 180 -14.15 11.63 -13.03
CA LYS A 180 -13.27 11.10 -14.08
C LYS A 180 -13.12 9.55 -14.00
N GLY A 181 -13.31 8.94 -12.82
CA GLY A 181 -13.12 7.51 -12.63
C GLY A 181 -11.68 7.06 -12.98
N LEU A 182 -11.53 5.83 -13.47
CA LEU A 182 -10.25 5.30 -13.98
C LEU A 182 -9.92 5.85 -15.38
N GLN A 183 -10.87 5.75 -16.32
CA GLN A 183 -10.71 6.15 -17.73
C GLN A 183 -11.84 7.06 -18.22
N GLY A 184 -12.73 7.48 -17.33
CA GLY A 184 -13.94 8.23 -17.59
C GLY A 184 -15.19 7.48 -17.12
N PRO A 185 -16.34 8.16 -16.98
CA PRO A 185 -17.60 7.52 -16.65
C PRO A 185 -18.09 6.70 -17.84
N THR A 186 -18.56 5.47 -17.59
CA THR A 186 -19.35 4.74 -18.57
C THR A 186 -20.79 5.25 -18.54
N VAL A 187 -21.34 5.61 -19.71
CA VAL A 187 -22.72 6.11 -19.83
C VAL A 187 -23.50 5.17 -20.74
N SER A 188 -24.53 4.50 -20.21
CA SER A 188 -25.34 3.53 -20.94
C SER A 188 -26.84 3.86 -20.85
N PRO A 189 -27.63 3.68 -21.91
CA PRO A 189 -29.08 3.92 -21.86
C PRO A 189 -29.76 2.91 -20.91
N ILE A 190 -30.77 3.40 -20.18
CA ILE A 190 -31.67 2.55 -19.39
C ILE A 190 -32.94 2.31 -20.21
N TYR A 191 -33.34 1.05 -20.31
CA TYR A 191 -34.57 0.64 -20.99
C TYR A 191 -35.63 0.35 -19.93
N THR A 192 -36.79 0.98 -20.09
CA THR A 192 -38.00 0.68 -19.28
C THR A 192 -38.99 -0.11 -20.11
N PRO A 193 -39.75 -1.04 -19.53
CA PRO A 193 -40.82 -1.72 -20.25
C PRO A 193 -41.93 -0.71 -20.64
N SER A 194 -42.31 -0.69 -21.91
CA SER A 194 -43.48 0.04 -22.36
C SER A 194 -44.76 -0.74 -21.98
N SER A 195 -45.92 -0.11 -22.14
CA SER A 195 -47.25 -0.72 -21.86
C SER A 195 -47.54 -1.96 -22.72
N ASP A 196 -46.87 -2.08 -23.87
CA ASP A 196 -46.95 -3.24 -24.78
C ASP A 196 -45.85 -4.30 -24.51
N GLY A 197 -45.02 -4.12 -23.47
CA GLY A 197 -43.92 -5.03 -23.13
C GLY A 197 -42.66 -4.86 -23.95
N SER A 198 -42.64 -3.93 -24.93
CA SER A 198 -41.41 -3.62 -25.68
C SER A 198 -40.45 -2.75 -24.89
N PRO A 199 -39.11 -2.90 -25.10
CA PRO A 199 -38.15 -2.01 -24.46
C PRO A 199 -38.27 -0.59 -25.03
N SER A 200 -38.53 0.40 -24.15
CA SER A 200 -38.63 1.80 -24.52
C SER A 200 -37.49 2.60 -23.89
N LYS A 201 -36.99 3.59 -24.65
CA LYS A 201 -36.11 4.64 -24.16
C LYS A 201 -36.85 5.85 -23.60
N GLU A 202 -38.20 5.76 -23.52
CA GLU A 202 -38.99 6.85 -22.99
C GLU A 202 -38.69 7.07 -21.51
N GLY A 203 -38.21 8.27 -21.22
CA GLY A 203 -37.84 8.70 -19.88
C GLY A 203 -36.41 9.18 -19.73
N SER A 204 -35.56 9.06 -20.75
CA SER A 204 -34.25 9.72 -20.84
C SER A 204 -33.36 9.55 -19.61
N PHE A 205 -33.26 8.32 -19.09
CA PHE A 205 -32.29 7.98 -18.04
C PHE A 205 -31.14 7.19 -18.61
N TYR A 206 -29.95 7.52 -18.10
CA TYR A 206 -28.70 6.85 -18.42
C TYR A 206 -28.05 6.36 -17.14
N ALA A 207 -27.63 5.10 -17.14
CA ALA A 207 -26.78 4.57 -16.07
C ALA A 207 -25.37 5.12 -16.25
N VAL A 208 -24.88 5.82 -15.25
CA VAL A 208 -23.51 6.33 -15.18
C VAL A 208 -22.74 5.50 -14.17
N SER A 209 -21.67 4.83 -14.61
CA SER A 209 -20.81 4.01 -13.75
C SER A 209 -19.39 4.51 -13.77
N LEU A 210 -18.76 4.63 -12.59
CA LEU A 210 -17.37 5.03 -12.45
C LEU A 210 -16.75 4.42 -11.19
N ALA A 211 -15.46 4.10 -11.26
CA ALA A 211 -14.69 3.63 -10.12
C ALA A 211 -14.09 4.82 -9.36
N VAL A 212 -14.25 4.85 -8.05
CA VAL A 212 -13.76 5.93 -7.20
C VAL A 212 -13.14 5.40 -5.91
N PRO A 213 -12.17 6.11 -5.30
CA PRO A 213 -11.66 5.78 -3.99
C PRO A 213 -12.75 5.82 -2.92
N LYS A 214 -12.72 4.87 -1.98
CA LYS A 214 -13.65 4.79 -0.83
C LYS A 214 -13.80 6.12 -0.10
N THR A 215 -12.70 6.85 0.06
CA THR A 215 -12.68 8.15 0.75
C THR A 215 -13.48 9.23 0.04
N ARG A 216 -13.71 9.07 -1.28
CA ARG A 216 -14.41 10.07 -2.12
C ARG A 216 -15.84 9.69 -2.51
N ILE A 217 -16.35 8.53 -2.05
CA ILE A 217 -17.71 8.06 -2.40
C ILE A 217 -18.75 9.14 -2.13
N TYR A 218 -18.74 9.73 -0.93
CA TYR A 218 -19.77 10.68 -0.53
C TYR A 218 -19.76 11.97 -1.37
N GLU A 219 -18.58 12.47 -1.69
CA GLU A 219 -18.40 13.63 -2.58
C GLU A 219 -18.90 13.30 -3.99
N THR A 220 -18.55 12.13 -4.50
CA THR A 220 -19.02 11.62 -5.81
C THR A 220 -20.53 11.52 -5.86
N VAL A 221 -21.16 10.96 -4.82
CA VAL A 221 -22.64 10.87 -4.73
C VAL A 221 -23.27 12.27 -4.72
N LYS A 222 -22.73 13.23 -3.99
CA LYS A 222 -23.22 14.61 -4.00
C LYS A 222 -23.13 15.23 -5.40
N GLU A 223 -22.02 15.03 -6.08
CA GLU A 223 -21.79 15.60 -7.41
C GLU A 223 -22.72 14.97 -8.46
N LEU A 224 -22.90 13.64 -8.42
CA LEU A 224 -23.87 12.96 -9.28
C LEU A 224 -25.30 13.49 -9.06
N ARG A 225 -25.71 13.70 -7.80
CA ARG A 225 -27.03 14.26 -7.46
C ARG A 225 -27.23 15.68 -8.00
N LYS A 226 -26.23 16.55 -7.90
CA LYS A 226 -26.27 17.90 -8.49
C LYS A 226 -26.52 17.86 -10.01
N ASN A 227 -26.02 16.82 -10.67
CA ASN A 227 -26.18 16.58 -12.10
C ASN A 227 -27.47 15.83 -12.45
N GLY A 228 -28.41 15.70 -11.52
CA GLY A 228 -29.68 15.00 -11.72
C GLY A 228 -29.61 13.50 -11.54
N GLY A 229 -28.58 13.01 -10.88
CA GLY A 229 -28.41 11.61 -10.52
C GLY A 229 -29.33 11.16 -9.41
N SER A 230 -29.87 9.95 -9.56
CA SER A 230 -30.75 9.27 -8.60
C SER A 230 -30.42 7.78 -8.54
N GLY A 231 -30.96 7.07 -7.53
CA GLY A 231 -30.79 5.62 -7.42
C GLY A 231 -29.32 5.20 -7.35
N VAL A 232 -28.51 5.90 -6.54
CA VAL A 232 -27.07 5.66 -6.48
C VAL A 232 -26.74 4.38 -5.74
N LEU A 233 -26.06 3.45 -6.41
CA LEU A 233 -25.58 2.19 -5.89
C LEU A 233 -24.05 2.26 -5.75
N THR A 234 -23.52 1.64 -4.69
CA THR A 234 -22.05 1.53 -4.50
C THR A 234 -21.69 0.14 -4.04
N PHE A 235 -20.61 -0.42 -4.60
CA PHE A 235 -20.06 -1.70 -4.17
C PHE A 235 -18.53 -1.72 -4.34
N PRO A 236 -17.80 -2.45 -3.47
CA PRO A 236 -16.34 -2.55 -3.56
C PRO A 236 -15.95 -3.31 -4.84
N LEU A 237 -14.83 -2.89 -5.44
CA LEU A 237 -14.19 -3.66 -6.50
C LEU A 237 -13.29 -4.73 -5.90
N THR A 238 -13.30 -5.92 -6.49
CA THR A 238 -12.43 -7.03 -6.08
C THR A 238 -11.16 -7.09 -6.90
N TYR A 239 -11.24 -6.80 -8.19
CA TYR A 239 -10.13 -6.81 -9.12
C TYR A 239 -10.28 -5.69 -10.14
N VAL A 240 -9.14 -5.11 -10.54
CA VAL A 240 -9.02 -4.18 -11.67
C VAL A 240 -7.81 -4.61 -12.48
N PHE A 241 -8.03 -5.39 -13.53
CA PHE A 241 -6.98 -5.85 -14.43
C PHE A 241 -6.54 -4.73 -15.38
N ASP A 242 -5.23 -4.63 -15.60
CA ASP A 242 -4.63 -3.86 -16.68
C ASP A 242 -4.36 -4.75 -17.90
N GLU A 243 -3.85 -4.15 -18.99
CA GLU A 243 -3.44 -4.89 -20.18
C GLU A 243 -2.26 -5.83 -19.89
N GLU A 244 -1.38 -5.43 -18.97
CA GLU A 244 -0.23 -6.21 -18.51
C GLU A 244 0.16 -5.79 -17.09
N PRO A 245 0.59 -6.74 -16.22
CA PRO A 245 1.07 -6.40 -14.89
C PRO A 245 2.31 -5.47 -14.99
N PRO A 246 2.30 -4.29 -14.36
CA PRO A 246 3.40 -3.32 -14.47
C PRO A 246 4.78 -3.89 -14.10
N ARG A 247 4.81 -4.85 -13.16
CA ARG A 247 6.07 -5.47 -12.69
C ARG A 247 6.59 -6.59 -13.57
N TRP A 248 5.78 -7.09 -14.51
CA TRP A 248 6.17 -8.19 -15.39
C TRP A 248 7.38 -7.82 -16.26
N ASN A 249 7.34 -6.69 -16.94
CA ASN A 249 8.44 -6.24 -17.78
C ASN A 249 9.73 -5.98 -16.97
N ALA A 250 9.61 -5.46 -15.76
CA ALA A 250 10.75 -5.28 -14.86
C ALA A 250 11.37 -6.63 -14.46
N LEU A 251 10.55 -7.63 -14.18
CA LEU A 251 11.00 -9.00 -13.86
C LEU A 251 11.74 -9.64 -15.04
N ILE A 252 11.14 -9.62 -16.23
CA ILE A 252 11.72 -10.20 -17.46
C ILE A 252 13.08 -9.55 -17.77
N ASN A 253 13.16 -8.21 -17.71
CA ASN A 253 14.41 -7.49 -17.90
C ASN A 253 15.47 -7.86 -16.85
N ASN A 254 15.08 -8.02 -15.58
CA ASN A 254 16.00 -8.43 -14.50
C ASN A 254 16.53 -9.85 -14.71
N LEU A 255 15.74 -10.72 -15.30
CA LEU A 255 16.15 -12.08 -15.66
C LEU A 255 17.05 -12.12 -16.90
N GLY A 256 17.14 -11.03 -17.67
CA GLY A 256 17.90 -10.95 -18.93
C GLY A 256 17.17 -11.62 -20.11
N LEU A 257 15.83 -11.71 -20.03
CA LEU A 257 14.96 -12.29 -21.05
C LEU A 257 14.35 -11.22 -21.97
N ASP A 258 13.95 -11.57 -23.18
CA ASP A 258 13.22 -10.67 -24.08
C ASP A 258 11.70 -10.78 -23.79
N ALA A 259 11.07 -9.66 -23.47
CA ALA A 259 9.63 -9.62 -23.20
C ALA A 259 8.78 -10.08 -24.39
N LYS A 260 9.31 -9.99 -25.62
CA LYS A 260 8.62 -10.45 -26.84
C LYS A 260 8.39 -11.96 -26.87
N ASP A 261 9.26 -12.72 -26.24
CA ASP A 261 9.12 -14.18 -26.18
C ASP A 261 7.91 -14.61 -25.33
N TYR A 262 7.39 -13.69 -24.52
CA TYR A 262 6.29 -13.91 -23.58
C TYR A 262 5.01 -13.12 -23.92
N GLU A 263 4.92 -12.52 -25.12
CA GLU A 263 3.71 -11.81 -25.56
C GLU A 263 2.46 -12.69 -25.59
N HIS A 264 2.63 -14.01 -25.74
CA HIS A 264 1.53 -14.98 -25.71
C HIS A 264 0.87 -15.11 -24.33
N LEU A 265 1.49 -14.62 -23.25
CA LEU A 265 0.93 -14.62 -21.90
C LEU A 265 -0.01 -13.42 -21.65
N LYS A 266 0.04 -12.39 -22.51
CA LYS A 266 -0.87 -11.25 -22.40
C LYS A 266 -2.30 -11.72 -22.62
N ILE A 267 -3.22 -11.23 -21.79
CA ILE A 267 -4.66 -11.47 -21.98
C ILE A 267 -5.05 -10.91 -23.35
N GLN A 268 -5.53 -11.80 -24.22
CA GLN A 268 -6.08 -11.43 -25.54
C GLN A 268 -7.53 -10.96 -25.41
#